data_d804d81f651fd5134f07c3add1c5d092
#
_entry.id   d804d81f651fd5134f07c3add1c5d092
#
_cell.length_a   1.000
_cell.length_b   1.000
_cell.length_c   1.000
_cell.angle_alpha   90.00
_cell.angle_beta   90.00
_cell.angle_gamma   90.00
#
_symmetry.space_group_name_H-M   'P 1'
#
loop_
_entity.id
_entity.type
_entity.pdbx_description
1 polymer ?
#
loop_
_entity_poly.entity_id
_entity_poly.type
_entity_poly.pdbx_seq_one_letter_code
_entity_poly.pdbx_strand_id
1 'polypeptide(L)'
;MEPYDALLSPTVPIVAPLLADVAPADGVDRAHDAARDAEFFRVNNLLLRNTSVVNLLDGCALSLPCHVQGELPVGLMVWHGALRDDTVLNISMQIEQTLQK
;
A
#
# COMPACT_ATOMS: atom_id res chain seq x y z
N MET A 1 4.66 -16.99 -12.87
CA MET A 1 4.06 -17.17 -11.52
C MET A 1 4.04 -18.63 -11.07
N GLU A 2 4.28 -19.55 -11.95
CA GLU A 2 4.47 -20.93 -11.54
C GLU A 2 5.73 -21.06 -10.66
N PRO A 3 5.72 -21.76 -9.52
CA PRO A 3 4.65 -22.65 -9.03
C PRO A 3 3.68 -22.00 -8.03
N TYR A 4 3.57 -20.68 -7.97
CA TYR A 4 2.78 -19.98 -6.97
C TYR A 4 1.40 -19.63 -7.51
N ASP A 5 0.38 -19.66 -6.64
CA ASP A 5 -1.00 -19.27 -6.98
C ASP A 5 -1.16 -17.74 -6.97
N ALA A 6 -0.45 -17.07 -6.08
CA ALA A 6 -0.44 -15.61 -5.97
C ALA A 6 0.75 -15.16 -5.14
N LEU A 7 1.05 -13.87 -5.19
CA LEU A 7 2.06 -13.24 -4.34
C LEU A 7 1.38 -12.34 -3.31
N LEU A 8 1.97 -12.26 -2.13
CA LEU A 8 1.48 -11.44 -1.04
C LEU A 8 2.53 -10.40 -0.68
N SER A 9 2.09 -9.18 -0.42
CA SER A 9 2.95 -8.13 0.11
C SER A 9 2.10 -7.10 0.87
N PRO A 10 2.69 -6.29 1.76
CA PRO A 10 1.97 -5.14 2.27
C PRO A 10 1.56 -4.26 1.08
N THR A 11 0.36 -3.68 1.12
CA THR A 11 -0.07 -2.76 0.07
C THR A 11 0.86 -1.56 0.03
N VAL A 12 1.12 -0.99 1.21
CA VAL A 12 2.13 0.05 1.38
C VAL A 12 3.03 -0.32 2.57
N PRO A 13 4.30 0.11 2.58
CA PRO A 13 5.25 -0.29 3.62
C PRO A 13 5.15 0.52 4.91
N ILE A 14 4.28 1.49 4.99
CA ILE A 14 4.13 2.37 6.15
C ILE A 14 2.66 2.60 6.48
N VAL A 15 2.39 2.99 7.73
CA VAL A 15 1.07 3.50 8.11
C VAL A 15 0.96 4.98 7.72
N ALA A 16 -0.25 5.54 7.75
CA ALA A 16 -0.46 6.93 7.39
C ALA A 16 0.35 7.87 8.28
N PRO A 17 1.07 8.85 7.69
CA PRO A 17 1.79 9.86 8.47
C PRO A 17 0.84 10.91 9.04
N LEU A 18 1.34 11.72 9.97
CA LEU A 18 0.59 12.89 10.44
C LEU A 18 0.48 13.91 9.30
N LEU A 19 -0.70 14.52 9.16
CA LEU A 19 -0.91 15.55 8.14
C LEU A 19 0.07 16.71 8.28
N ALA A 20 0.38 17.10 9.51
CA ALA A 20 1.28 18.21 9.77
C ALA A 20 2.70 17.96 9.22
N ASP A 21 3.12 16.68 9.16
CA ASP A 21 4.47 16.33 8.70
C ASP A 21 4.63 16.41 7.18
N VAL A 22 3.53 16.31 6.44
CA VAL A 22 3.53 16.26 4.98
C VAL A 22 2.68 17.36 4.33
N ALA A 23 2.21 18.32 5.13
CA ALA A 23 1.37 19.41 4.62
C ALA A 23 2.14 20.29 3.62
N PRO A 24 1.44 20.92 2.66
CA PRO A 24 2.09 21.82 1.71
C PRO A 24 2.81 22.98 2.40
N ALA A 25 3.84 23.50 1.73
CA ALA A 25 4.55 24.67 2.20
C ALA A 25 3.62 25.86 2.35
N ASP A 26 3.74 26.63 3.45
CA ASP A 26 2.89 27.78 3.72
C ASP A 26 3.63 29.12 3.52
N GLY A 27 4.94 29.09 3.26
CA GLY A 27 5.75 30.28 3.03
C GLY A 27 6.15 31.05 4.29
N VAL A 28 5.79 30.55 5.48
CA VAL A 28 6.07 31.25 6.75
C VAL A 28 7.46 30.95 7.29
N ASP A 29 7.89 29.68 7.21
CA ASP A 29 9.19 29.22 7.72
C ASP A 29 9.85 28.33 6.68
N ARG A 30 10.91 28.81 6.06
CA ARG A 30 11.61 28.07 4.99
C ARG A 30 12.19 26.74 5.45
N ALA A 31 12.77 26.72 6.66
CA ALA A 31 13.36 25.48 7.18
C ALA A 31 12.28 24.42 7.45
N HIS A 32 11.17 24.85 8.01
CA HIS A 32 10.03 23.98 8.27
C HIS A 32 9.38 23.49 6.95
N ASP A 33 9.23 24.39 5.98
CA ASP A 33 8.67 24.04 4.67
C ASP A 33 9.56 23.02 3.94
N ALA A 34 10.88 23.23 3.96
CA ALA A 34 11.84 22.31 3.35
C ALA A 34 11.78 20.93 4.03
N ALA A 35 11.64 20.88 5.35
CA ALA A 35 11.53 19.63 6.09
C ALA A 35 10.22 18.90 5.73
N ARG A 36 9.11 19.61 5.61
CA ARG A 36 7.82 19.02 5.22
C ARG A 36 7.84 18.53 3.78
N ASP A 37 8.46 19.27 2.86
CA ASP A 37 8.60 18.84 1.47
C ASP A 37 9.44 17.58 1.37
N ALA A 38 10.57 17.50 2.07
CA ALA A 38 11.42 16.32 2.09
C ALA A 38 10.66 15.10 2.62
N GLU A 39 9.90 15.28 3.70
CA GLU A 39 9.09 14.22 4.28
C GLU A 39 7.97 13.80 3.34
N PHE A 40 7.33 14.74 2.67
CA PHE A 40 6.29 14.45 1.68
C PHE A 40 6.86 13.55 0.58
N PHE A 41 8.01 13.88 -0.01
CA PHE A 41 8.61 13.08 -1.07
C PHE A 41 9.04 11.71 -0.57
N ARG A 42 9.60 11.61 0.63
CA ARG A 42 9.98 10.34 1.24
C ARG A 42 8.76 9.42 1.40
N VAL A 43 7.69 9.95 1.99
CA VAL A 43 6.45 9.21 2.22
C VAL A 43 5.80 8.83 0.89
N ASN A 44 5.74 9.75 -0.05
CA ASN A 44 5.15 9.50 -1.37
C ASN A 44 5.85 8.35 -2.09
N ASN A 45 7.18 8.33 -2.07
CA ASN A 45 7.94 7.25 -2.69
C ASN A 45 7.67 5.91 -2.02
N LEU A 46 7.55 5.88 -0.68
CA LEU A 46 7.22 4.66 0.05
C LEU A 46 5.80 4.19 -0.26
N LEU A 47 4.84 5.11 -0.32
CA LEU A 47 3.44 4.75 -0.61
C LEU A 47 3.28 4.12 -1.98
N LEU A 48 4.08 4.51 -2.96
CA LEU A 48 3.99 4.01 -4.32
C LEU A 48 4.86 2.78 -4.58
N ARG A 49 5.77 2.46 -3.66
CA ARG A 49 6.81 1.44 -3.90
C ARG A 49 6.25 0.09 -4.31
N ASN A 50 5.31 -0.45 -3.52
CA ASN A 50 4.82 -1.82 -3.74
C ASN A 50 3.83 -1.90 -4.89
N THR A 51 2.91 -0.94 -4.99
CA THR A 51 1.91 -0.91 -6.06
C THR A 51 2.55 -0.64 -7.42
N SER A 52 3.65 0.10 -7.47
CA SER A 52 4.37 0.37 -8.72
C SER A 52 4.93 -0.89 -9.35
N VAL A 53 5.34 -1.87 -8.54
CA VAL A 53 5.84 -3.15 -9.06
C VAL A 53 4.73 -3.87 -9.84
N VAL A 54 3.53 -3.91 -9.31
CA VAL A 54 2.39 -4.55 -9.98
C VAL A 54 2.06 -3.82 -11.27
N ASN A 55 2.08 -2.48 -11.25
CA ASN A 55 1.86 -1.67 -12.46
C ASN A 55 2.91 -1.95 -13.53
N LEU A 56 4.18 -2.00 -13.14
CA LEU A 56 5.28 -2.26 -14.06
C LEU A 56 5.15 -3.61 -14.75
N LEU A 57 4.68 -4.62 -14.02
CA LEU A 57 4.51 -5.98 -14.52
C LEU A 57 3.15 -6.20 -15.18
N ASP A 58 2.33 -5.15 -15.30
CA ASP A 58 0.97 -5.22 -15.84
C ASP A 58 0.13 -6.28 -15.12
N GLY A 59 0.29 -6.39 -13.83
CA GLY A 59 -0.39 -7.38 -13.01
C GLY A 59 -1.74 -6.92 -12.52
N CYS A 60 -2.43 -7.82 -11.84
CA CYS A 60 -3.68 -7.53 -11.14
C CYS A 60 -3.49 -7.70 -9.63
N ALA A 61 -4.17 -6.89 -8.84
CA ALA A 61 -3.99 -6.89 -7.39
C ALA A 61 -5.26 -6.45 -6.68
N LEU A 62 -5.36 -6.87 -5.41
CA LEU A 62 -6.44 -6.47 -4.51
C LEU A 62 -5.83 -6.25 -3.13
N SER A 63 -6.26 -5.21 -2.43
CA SER A 63 -5.80 -4.91 -1.07
C SER A 63 -6.88 -5.27 -0.07
N LEU A 64 -6.52 -6.03 0.96
CA LEU A 64 -7.41 -6.43 2.05
C LEU A 64 -6.99 -5.76 3.34
N PRO A 65 -7.94 -5.22 4.13
CA PRO A 65 -7.60 -4.71 5.46
C PRO A 65 -7.16 -5.85 6.37
N CYS A 66 -6.04 -5.68 7.06
CA CYS A 66 -5.51 -6.69 7.96
C CYS A 66 -5.13 -6.12 9.34
N HIS A 67 -5.50 -4.87 9.63
CA HIS A 67 -5.27 -4.27 10.92
C HIS A 67 -6.40 -4.63 11.90
N VAL A 68 -6.10 -4.55 13.20
CA VAL A 68 -7.12 -4.72 14.22
C VAL A 68 -7.75 -3.36 14.54
N GLN A 69 -8.94 -3.39 15.17
CA GLN A 69 -9.64 -2.17 15.56
C GLN A 69 -8.76 -1.35 16.52
N GLY A 70 -8.71 -0.04 16.29
CA GLY A 70 -7.89 0.87 17.10
C GLY A 70 -6.51 1.14 16.52
N GLU A 71 -6.08 0.37 15.53
CA GLU A 71 -4.83 0.61 14.82
C GLU A 71 -5.04 1.48 13.59
N LEU A 72 -3.98 2.13 13.11
CA LEU A 72 -4.02 2.77 11.81
C LEU A 72 -4.23 1.72 10.70
N PRO A 73 -4.95 2.05 9.63
CA PRO A 73 -5.23 1.08 8.58
C PRO A 73 -3.96 0.48 7.96
N VAL A 74 -3.98 -0.83 7.79
CA VAL A 74 -2.91 -1.60 7.14
C VAL A 74 -3.56 -2.54 6.14
N GLY A 75 -3.00 -2.62 4.94
CA GLY A 75 -3.50 -3.47 3.87
C GLY A 75 -2.54 -4.60 3.52
N LEU A 76 -3.10 -5.76 3.21
CA LEU A 76 -2.38 -6.87 2.61
C LEU A 76 -2.76 -6.92 1.13
N MET A 77 -1.75 -6.84 0.26
CA MET A 77 -1.98 -6.90 -1.18
C MET A 77 -1.79 -8.34 -1.68
N VAL A 78 -2.82 -8.83 -2.39
CA VAL A 78 -2.79 -10.13 -3.09
C VAL A 78 -2.66 -9.81 -4.57
N TRP A 79 -1.66 -10.34 -5.24
CA TRP A 79 -1.45 -9.99 -6.64
C TRP A 79 -0.92 -11.15 -7.49
N HIS A 80 -1.08 -11.01 -8.81
CA HIS A 80 -0.70 -12.01 -9.80
C HIS A 80 -0.31 -11.30 -11.09
N GLY A 81 0.19 -12.05 -12.06
CA GLY A 81 0.41 -11.55 -13.42
C GLY A 81 -0.90 -11.15 -14.10
N ALA A 82 -0.79 -10.55 -15.27
CA ALA A 82 -1.92 -10.01 -16.00
C ALA A 82 -3.02 -11.03 -16.25
N LEU A 83 -4.27 -10.56 -16.28
CA LEU A 83 -5.46 -11.35 -16.65
C LEU A 83 -5.77 -12.52 -15.71
N ARG A 84 -5.38 -12.40 -14.44
CA ARG A 84 -5.69 -13.38 -13.40
C ARG A 84 -6.58 -12.81 -12.31
N ASP A 85 -7.52 -11.95 -12.69
CA ASP A 85 -8.41 -11.27 -11.75
C ASP A 85 -9.24 -12.25 -10.91
N ASP A 86 -9.80 -13.27 -11.53
CA ASP A 86 -10.60 -14.27 -10.80
C ASP A 86 -9.75 -15.04 -9.79
N THR A 87 -8.51 -15.36 -10.12
CA THR A 87 -7.59 -16.02 -9.17
C THR A 87 -7.36 -15.14 -7.97
N VAL A 88 -7.05 -13.86 -8.20
CA VAL A 88 -6.82 -12.88 -7.12
C VAL A 88 -8.08 -12.73 -6.26
N LEU A 89 -9.25 -12.60 -6.88
CA LEU A 89 -10.52 -12.46 -6.16
C LEU A 89 -10.84 -13.69 -5.30
N ASN A 90 -10.65 -14.89 -5.83
CA ASN A 90 -10.94 -16.12 -5.11
C ASN A 90 -10.00 -16.31 -3.92
N ILE A 91 -8.72 -16.09 -4.11
CA ILE A 91 -7.72 -16.21 -3.02
C ILE A 91 -7.98 -15.14 -1.97
N SER A 92 -8.27 -13.90 -2.39
CA SER A 92 -8.54 -12.79 -1.49
C SER A 92 -9.76 -13.06 -0.62
N MET A 93 -10.81 -13.65 -1.17
CA MET A 93 -12.01 -14.00 -0.41
C MET A 93 -11.68 -15.02 0.70
N GLN A 94 -10.86 -16.02 0.41
CA GLN A 94 -10.43 -17.00 1.40
C GLN A 94 -9.57 -16.38 2.51
N ILE A 95 -8.66 -15.48 2.13
CA ILE A 95 -7.82 -14.77 3.09
C ILE A 95 -8.67 -13.87 3.98
N GLU A 96 -9.63 -13.13 3.39
CA GLU A 96 -10.52 -12.26 4.15
C GLU A 96 -11.29 -13.05 5.21
N GLN A 97 -11.82 -14.21 4.85
CA GLN A 97 -12.53 -15.08 5.79
C GLN A 97 -11.61 -15.52 6.95
N THR A 98 -10.36 -15.80 6.66
CA THR A 98 -9.37 -16.18 7.68
C THR A 98 -9.05 -15.02 8.60
N LEU A 99 -8.89 -13.81 8.05
CA LEU A 99 -8.56 -12.62 8.84
C LEU A 99 -9.70 -12.16 9.75
N GLN A 100 -10.94 -12.51 9.42
CA GLN A 100 -12.12 -12.13 10.21
C GLN A 100 -12.36 -13.04 11.43
N LYS A 101 -11.61 -14.10 11.58
CA LYS A 101 -11.79 -15.05 12.70
C LYS A 101 -11.10 -14.59 13.97
#